data_1e3c6dc599ceebdd907180fddfb8f0e5
#
_entry.id   1e3c6dc599ceebdd907180fddfb8f0e5
#
_cell.length_a   1.000
_cell.length_b   1.000
_cell.length_c   1.000
_cell.angle_alpha   90.00
_cell.angle_beta   90.00
_cell.angle_gamma   90.00
#
_symmetry.space_group_name_H-M   'P 1'
#
loop_
_entity.id
_entity.type
_entity.pdbx_description
1 polymer ?
#
loop_
_entity_poly.entity_id
_entity_poly.type
_entity_poly.pdbx_seq_one_letter_code
_entity_poly.pdbx_strand_id
1 'polypeptide(L)'
;MVANERAGSGAAGSDLPPALGATAAEVALARAAGVDRVAPGEYVVAEIGAMMMHDIFAADVLGMLERTGIEKLHDPARATVVFDHMVPAPSVAAAEHQAKARRLVRRYGIDAFFEIGRGICHQVMVEEGRVRPGELVVGTDSHTTTYGALGAAGCGIGSSEMAYALATGKLWFKVPETVLVVLEGRLAPMVTAKDLVLYLMREIGSGEAQYRAVEHGGAGTGSLSLAERMTIANMGVEMGAKFSLFPADGAPTMRSGARYAARHAVELGTLSPQVAVPHHVENVVDVGDVAGLRLDQVFVGSCTNGRLEDLRAAAAILRGRRIASGLRMIVTPASSTVYQQAAEEGILADLSAAGAIVEGPGCGPCFGGHLGLLAAGERCLGTHNRNFRGRMGSPDAEVYLGSPATAAASALAGAIADPREVSVGAGASGAAR
;
A
#
# COMPACT_ATOMS: atom_id res chain seq x y z
N MET A 1 -13.40 2.95 41.21
CA MET A 1 -14.76 2.79 40.70
C MET A 1 -15.32 4.17 40.41
N VAL A 2 -15.30 4.60 39.16
CA VAL A 2 -16.22 5.60 38.59
C VAL A 2 -16.28 5.27 37.10
N ALA A 3 -17.39 4.67 36.68
CA ALA A 3 -17.73 4.43 35.30
C ALA A 3 -18.08 5.77 34.63
N ASN A 4 -17.43 6.07 33.53
CA ASN A 4 -17.74 7.24 32.69
C ASN A 4 -18.40 6.72 31.40
N GLU A 5 -19.74 6.67 31.43
CA GLU A 5 -20.58 6.44 30.27
C GLU A 5 -20.45 7.63 29.34
N ARG A 6 -19.76 7.45 28.19
CA ARG A 6 -19.84 8.39 27.07
C ARG A 6 -20.98 7.95 26.17
N ALA A 7 -22.02 8.77 26.17
CA ALA A 7 -23.13 8.68 25.23
C ALA A 7 -22.60 8.77 23.78
N GLY A 8 -22.79 7.71 23.02
CA GLY A 8 -22.51 7.67 21.59
C GLY A 8 -23.55 8.49 20.83
N SER A 9 -23.14 9.56 20.18
CA SER A 9 -23.90 10.18 19.10
C SER A 9 -23.79 9.29 17.87
N GLY A 10 -24.74 8.39 17.69
CA GLY A 10 -24.83 7.52 16.53
C GLY A 10 -25.16 8.34 15.28
N ALA A 11 -24.19 8.50 14.38
CA ALA A 11 -24.49 8.74 12.98
C ALA A 11 -25.08 7.43 12.43
N ALA A 12 -26.37 7.42 12.17
CA ALA A 12 -27.08 6.31 11.53
C ALA A 12 -26.51 6.09 10.13
N GLY A 13 -25.58 5.14 9.99
CA GLY A 13 -25.28 4.54 8.71
C GLY A 13 -26.55 3.81 8.26
N SER A 14 -27.14 4.20 7.13
CA SER A 14 -28.28 3.54 6.55
C SER A 14 -27.92 2.07 6.27
N ASP A 15 -28.54 1.14 7.03
CA ASP A 15 -28.49 -0.31 6.81
C ASP A 15 -29.28 -0.70 5.55
N LEU A 16 -29.01 -0.06 4.42
CA LEU A 16 -29.59 -0.47 3.14
C LEU A 16 -28.87 -1.75 2.69
N PRO A 17 -29.60 -2.85 2.41
CA PRO A 17 -29.00 -4.04 1.87
C PRO A 17 -28.31 -3.69 0.54
N PRO A 18 -27.13 -4.27 0.25
CA PRO A 18 -26.41 -3.99 -0.97
C PRO A 18 -27.31 -4.29 -2.15
N ALA A 19 -27.46 -3.32 -3.08
CA ALA A 19 -28.28 -3.49 -4.26
C ALA A 19 -27.84 -4.73 -5.05
N LEU A 20 -28.75 -5.68 -5.25
CA LEU A 20 -28.52 -6.84 -6.09
C LEU A 20 -28.11 -6.36 -7.49
N GLY A 21 -27.00 -6.87 -8.00
CA GLY A 21 -26.50 -6.54 -9.33
C GLY A 21 -25.60 -5.31 -9.44
N ALA A 22 -25.10 -4.77 -8.31
CA ALA A 22 -24.13 -3.67 -8.30
C ALA A 22 -22.72 -4.17 -7.93
N THR A 23 -21.67 -3.59 -8.52
CA THR A 23 -20.26 -3.82 -8.17
C THR A 23 -19.90 -3.21 -6.81
N ALA A 24 -18.76 -3.58 -6.24
CA ALA A 24 -18.31 -3.03 -4.97
C ALA A 24 -18.11 -1.51 -5.04
N ALA A 25 -17.60 -1.00 -6.16
CA ALA A 25 -17.41 0.44 -6.38
C ALA A 25 -18.75 1.20 -6.46
N GLU A 26 -19.74 0.64 -7.18
CA GLU A 26 -21.08 1.23 -7.26
C GLU A 26 -21.76 1.27 -5.89
N VAL A 27 -21.66 0.20 -5.11
CA VAL A 27 -22.21 0.15 -3.74
C VAL A 27 -21.55 1.18 -2.82
N ALA A 28 -20.22 1.29 -2.86
CA ALA A 28 -19.50 2.26 -2.04
C ALA A 28 -19.87 3.71 -2.39
N LEU A 29 -19.94 4.04 -3.68
CA LEU A 29 -20.31 5.39 -4.14
C LEU A 29 -21.77 5.73 -3.91
N ALA A 30 -22.70 4.78 -4.13
CA ALA A 30 -24.12 4.97 -3.83
C ALA A 30 -24.32 5.29 -2.34
N ARG A 31 -23.69 4.49 -1.46
CA ARG A 31 -23.73 4.70 -0.01
C ARG A 31 -23.17 6.07 0.38
N ALA A 32 -22.00 6.44 -0.15
CA ALA A 32 -21.36 7.72 0.14
C ALA A 32 -22.14 8.93 -0.42
N ALA A 33 -22.90 8.75 -1.49
CA ALA A 33 -23.77 9.78 -2.07
C ALA A 33 -25.17 9.83 -1.40
N GLY A 34 -25.51 8.87 -0.53
CA GLY A 34 -26.83 8.80 0.10
C GLY A 34 -27.96 8.45 -0.88
N VAL A 35 -27.67 7.66 -1.92
CA VAL A 35 -28.64 7.25 -2.93
C VAL A 35 -28.70 5.70 -3.01
N ASP A 36 -29.82 5.18 -3.49
CA ASP A 36 -30.03 3.72 -3.55
C ASP A 36 -29.12 3.02 -4.57
N ARG A 37 -28.83 3.68 -5.68
CA ARG A 37 -28.04 3.13 -6.79
C ARG A 37 -27.31 4.22 -7.56
N VAL A 38 -26.22 3.82 -8.18
CA VAL A 38 -25.47 4.59 -9.16
C VAL A 38 -25.08 3.69 -10.33
N ALA A 39 -24.79 4.26 -11.50
CA ALA A 39 -24.32 3.52 -12.67
C ALA A 39 -23.00 4.09 -13.21
N PRO A 40 -22.16 3.26 -13.86
CA PRO A 40 -20.93 3.72 -14.49
C PRO A 40 -21.17 4.92 -15.43
N GLY A 41 -20.31 5.93 -15.30
CA GLY A 41 -20.39 7.17 -16.06
C GLY A 41 -21.17 8.30 -15.38
N GLU A 42 -22.01 8.01 -14.40
CA GLU A 42 -22.70 9.02 -13.60
C GLU A 42 -21.74 9.84 -12.72
N TYR A 43 -22.11 11.08 -12.43
CA TYR A 43 -21.40 11.94 -11.49
C TYR A 43 -22.21 12.06 -10.20
N VAL A 44 -21.56 11.79 -9.09
CA VAL A 44 -22.14 11.85 -7.75
C VAL A 44 -21.32 12.76 -6.85
N VAL A 45 -21.97 13.43 -5.92
CA VAL A 45 -21.32 14.13 -4.81
C VAL A 45 -21.41 13.21 -3.60
N ALA A 46 -20.25 12.74 -3.13
CA ALA A 46 -20.14 11.72 -2.10
C ALA A 46 -19.52 12.27 -0.82
N GLU A 47 -20.02 11.86 0.33
CA GLU A 47 -19.41 12.13 1.62
C GLU A 47 -18.13 11.31 1.81
N ILE A 48 -17.10 11.95 2.37
CA ILE A 48 -15.82 11.30 2.64
C ILE A 48 -15.81 10.78 4.08
N GLY A 49 -15.62 9.47 4.22
CA GLY A 49 -15.56 8.81 5.52
C GLY A 49 -14.25 9.09 6.28
N ALA A 50 -13.12 9.04 5.59
CA ALA A 50 -11.81 9.35 6.16
C ALA A 50 -10.90 10.06 5.15
N MET A 51 -10.05 10.96 5.66
CA MET A 51 -9.13 11.80 4.88
C MET A 51 -7.72 11.65 5.44
N MET A 52 -6.75 11.23 4.63
CA MET A 52 -5.38 11.01 5.05
C MET A 52 -4.43 11.98 4.33
N MET A 53 -3.57 12.63 5.07
CA MET A 53 -2.48 13.46 4.55
C MET A 53 -1.14 12.97 5.11
N HIS A 54 -0.11 12.96 4.27
CA HIS A 54 1.25 12.68 4.71
C HIS A 54 2.11 13.95 4.74
N ASP A 55 3.32 13.86 5.32
CA ASP A 55 4.19 15.01 5.62
C ASP A 55 4.56 15.86 4.40
N ILE A 56 4.65 15.30 3.19
CA ILE A 56 4.98 16.08 1.98
C ILE A 56 3.88 17.11 1.64
N PHE A 57 2.60 16.78 1.83
CA PHE A 57 1.49 17.64 1.38
C PHE A 57 0.68 18.27 2.51
N ALA A 58 0.77 17.78 3.76
CA ALA A 58 -0.06 18.27 4.86
C ALA A 58 0.06 19.79 5.08
N ALA A 59 1.29 20.33 5.05
CA ALA A 59 1.51 21.76 5.24
C ALA A 59 0.94 22.62 4.08
N ASP A 60 0.92 22.08 2.87
CA ASP A 60 0.40 22.80 1.69
C ASP A 60 -1.12 22.77 1.67
N VAL A 61 -1.73 21.61 1.92
CA VAL A 61 -3.18 21.43 2.00
C VAL A 61 -3.79 22.31 3.09
N LEU A 62 -3.29 22.18 4.32
CA LEU A 62 -3.78 22.97 5.46
C LEU A 62 -3.45 24.47 5.29
N GLY A 63 -2.33 24.80 4.65
CA GLY A 63 -1.97 26.16 4.29
C GLY A 63 -2.86 26.77 3.20
N MET A 64 -3.46 25.99 2.31
CA MET A 64 -4.49 26.47 1.38
C MET A 64 -5.73 26.92 2.15
N LEU A 65 -6.19 26.14 3.11
CA LEU A 65 -7.33 26.52 3.98
C LEU A 65 -7.05 27.81 4.73
N GLU A 66 -5.84 27.96 5.29
CA GLU A 66 -5.43 29.18 5.99
C GLU A 66 -5.46 30.40 5.07
N ARG A 67 -4.92 30.31 3.84
CA ARG A 67 -4.91 31.40 2.86
C ARG A 67 -6.30 31.77 2.31
N THR A 68 -7.20 30.80 2.23
CA THR A 68 -8.57 31.01 1.75
C THR A 68 -9.55 31.46 2.85
N GLY A 69 -9.07 31.66 4.09
CA GLY A 69 -9.88 32.12 5.21
C GLY A 69 -10.80 31.04 5.80
N ILE A 70 -10.57 29.77 5.49
CA ILE A 70 -11.29 28.64 6.11
C ILE A 70 -10.75 28.46 7.54
N GLU A 71 -11.55 28.78 8.53
CA GLU A 71 -11.13 28.73 9.94
C GLU A 71 -11.32 27.37 10.60
N LYS A 72 -12.27 26.55 10.11
CA LYS A 72 -12.65 25.26 10.67
C LYS A 72 -12.80 24.20 9.59
N LEU A 73 -12.39 22.98 9.88
CA LEU A 73 -12.69 21.82 9.07
C LEU A 73 -14.16 21.43 9.24
N HIS A 74 -14.72 20.77 8.23
CA HIS A 74 -16.06 20.20 8.29
C HIS A 74 -16.18 19.21 9.46
N ASP A 75 -15.25 18.29 9.53
CA ASP A 75 -15.13 17.32 10.63
C ASP A 75 -13.64 16.94 10.83
N PRO A 76 -12.95 17.54 11.81
CA PRO A 76 -11.54 17.22 12.07
C PRO A 76 -11.31 15.77 12.52
N ALA A 77 -12.33 15.08 13.05
CA ALA A 77 -12.21 13.69 13.46
C ALA A 77 -12.02 12.72 12.28
N ARG A 78 -12.45 13.11 11.07
CA ARG A 78 -12.24 12.35 9.82
C ARG A 78 -10.87 12.58 9.21
N ALA A 79 -10.14 13.62 9.63
CA ALA A 79 -8.81 13.93 9.13
C ALA A 79 -7.73 13.16 9.91
N THR A 80 -6.73 12.68 9.18
CA THR A 80 -5.54 12.03 9.75
C THR A 80 -4.30 12.60 9.06
N VAL A 81 -3.26 12.87 9.84
CA VAL A 81 -1.95 13.28 9.32
C VAL A 81 -0.89 12.31 9.82
N VAL A 82 -0.05 11.81 8.92
CA VAL A 82 1.05 10.88 9.24
C VAL A 82 2.35 11.42 8.65
N PHE A 83 3.39 11.46 9.47
CA PHE A 83 4.75 11.78 9.00
C PHE A 83 5.51 10.50 8.72
N ASP A 84 5.77 10.21 7.43
CA ASP A 84 6.29 8.92 6.99
C ASP A 84 7.24 8.96 5.77
N HIS A 85 7.23 10.03 4.96
CA HIS A 85 8.03 10.10 3.74
C HIS A 85 9.40 10.74 3.97
N MET A 86 9.42 11.98 4.47
CA MET A 86 10.66 12.74 4.71
C MET A 86 11.13 12.60 6.16
N VAL A 87 11.25 11.37 6.65
CA VAL A 87 11.42 11.06 8.08
C VAL A 87 12.60 10.13 8.41
N PRO A 88 13.52 10.52 9.31
CA PRO A 88 13.70 11.87 9.83
C PRO A 88 13.95 12.88 8.72
N ALA A 89 13.69 14.17 8.97
CA ALA A 89 13.81 15.21 7.95
C ALA A 89 15.20 15.22 7.30
N PRO A 90 15.35 15.00 5.99
CA PRO A 90 16.64 14.89 5.33
C PRO A 90 17.27 16.25 5.00
N SER A 91 16.54 17.35 5.21
CA SER A 91 16.98 18.70 4.93
C SER A 91 16.30 19.71 5.86
N VAL A 92 16.90 20.91 5.99
CA VAL A 92 16.29 22.03 6.72
C VAL A 92 14.93 22.39 6.16
N ALA A 93 14.79 22.43 4.83
CA ALA A 93 13.51 22.71 4.17
C ALA A 93 12.41 21.70 4.53
N ALA A 94 12.74 20.40 4.59
CA ALA A 94 11.81 19.37 5.03
C ALA A 94 11.41 19.56 6.51
N ALA A 95 12.37 19.91 7.38
CA ALA A 95 12.11 20.16 8.79
C ALA A 95 11.19 21.38 8.99
N GLU A 96 11.41 22.47 8.27
CA GLU A 96 10.55 23.68 8.28
C GLU A 96 9.13 23.36 7.77
N HIS A 97 9.03 22.57 6.70
CA HIS A 97 7.73 22.13 6.16
C HIS A 97 6.95 21.30 7.19
N GLN A 98 7.63 20.35 7.84
CA GLN A 98 7.04 19.57 8.94
C GLN A 98 6.67 20.44 10.14
N ALA A 99 7.48 21.42 10.51
CA ALA A 99 7.15 22.37 11.59
C ALA A 99 5.89 23.17 11.28
N LYS A 100 5.74 23.62 10.02
CA LYS A 100 4.52 24.29 9.54
C LYS A 100 3.30 23.34 9.60
N ALA A 101 3.45 22.09 9.18
CA ALA A 101 2.38 21.10 9.26
C ALA A 101 1.93 20.88 10.71
N ARG A 102 2.85 20.69 11.67
CA ARG A 102 2.53 20.53 13.10
C ARG A 102 1.75 21.72 13.65
N ARG A 103 2.11 22.96 13.27
CA ARG A 103 1.38 24.18 13.66
C ARG A 103 -0.05 24.17 13.13
N LEU A 104 -0.22 23.83 11.85
CA LEU A 104 -1.53 23.82 11.20
C LEU A 104 -2.42 22.67 11.70
N VAL A 105 -1.88 21.49 11.95
CA VAL A 105 -2.59 20.36 12.59
C VAL A 105 -3.22 20.80 13.91
N ARG A 106 -2.43 21.46 14.78
CA ARG A 106 -2.95 22.01 16.06
C ARG A 106 -4.01 23.09 15.85
N ARG A 107 -3.78 23.98 14.88
CA ARG A 107 -4.74 25.06 14.55
C ARG A 107 -6.10 24.53 14.15
N TYR A 108 -6.12 23.46 13.35
CA TYR A 108 -7.35 22.87 12.82
C TYR A 108 -7.94 21.76 13.71
N GLY A 109 -7.35 21.49 14.87
CA GLY A 109 -7.87 20.50 15.83
C GLY A 109 -7.87 19.07 15.29
N ILE A 110 -6.87 18.69 14.50
CA ILE A 110 -6.71 17.32 14.01
C ILE A 110 -6.01 16.50 15.10
N ASP A 111 -6.77 15.68 15.83
CA ASP A 111 -6.25 14.86 16.93
C ASP A 111 -5.51 13.60 16.40
N ALA A 112 -5.94 13.07 15.23
CA ALA A 112 -5.29 11.92 14.60
C ALA A 112 -4.03 12.38 13.85
N PHE A 113 -3.02 12.76 14.61
CA PHE A 113 -1.70 13.14 14.12
C PHE A 113 -0.65 12.13 14.61
N PHE A 114 0.02 11.51 13.66
CA PHE A 114 1.04 10.50 13.91
C PHE A 114 2.41 11.04 13.51
N GLU A 115 3.25 11.26 14.51
CA GLU A 115 4.56 11.85 14.40
C GLU A 115 5.58 10.85 13.80
N ILE A 116 6.76 11.34 13.45
CA ILE A 116 7.91 10.59 12.94
C ILE A 116 8.15 9.32 13.76
N GLY A 117 8.34 8.21 13.08
CA GLY A 117 8.64 6.93 13.69
C GLY A 117 7.40 6.06 13.98
N ARG A 118 6.15 6.59 13.76
CA ARG A 118 4.95 5.73 13.88
C ARG A 118 4.84 4.74 12.72
N GLY A 119 5.20 5.14 11.53
CA GLY A 119 5.20 4.27 10.35
C GLY A 119 4.52 4.88 9.13
N ILE A 120 4.41 4.08 8.08
CA ILE A 120 3.85 4.45 6.79
C ILE A 120 2.36 4.73 6.91
N CYS A 121 1.88 5.82 6.32
CA CYS A 121 0.50 6.29 6.43
C CYS A 121 -0.54 5.19 6.17
N HIS A 122 -0.36 4.36 5.14
CA HIS A 122 -1.30 3.30 4.82
C HIS A 122 -1.33 2.18 5.87
N GLN A 123 -0.20 1.87 6.50
CA GLN A 123 -0.14 0.91 7.60
C GLN A 123 -0.75 1.50 8.88
N VAL A 124 -0.40 2.75 9.20
CA VAL A 124 -0.89 3.45 10.40
C VAL A 124 -2.42 3.62 10.36
N MET A 125 -3.00 4.01 9.22
CA MET A 125 -4.45 4.12 9.06
C MET A 125 -5.19 2.82 9.37
N VAL A 126 -4.61 1.67 9.00
CA VAL A 126 -5.20 0.35 9.28
C VAL A 126 -4.99 -0.04 10.74
N GLU A 127 -3.79 0.10 11.28
CA GLU A 127 -3.47 -0.24 12.68
C GLU A 127 -4.28 0.58 13.70
N GLU A 128 -4.55 1.86 13.39
CA GLU A 128 -5.31 2.77 14.23
C GLU A 128 -6.83 2.72 13.99
N GLY A 129 -7.30 1.78 13.16
CA GLY A 129 -8.72 1.61 12.86
C GLY A 129 -9.37 2.84 12.21
N ARG A 130 -8.58 3.62 11.45
CA ARG A 130 -9.03 4.86 10.78
C ARG A 130 -9.78 4.60 9.47
N VAL A 131 -9.85 3.34 9.04
CA VAL A 131 -10.53 2.89 7.82
C VAL A 131 -11.54 1.82 8.19
N ARG A 132 -12.77 1.95 7.69
CA ARG A 132 -13.84 0.98 7.91
C ARG A 132 -14.31 0.39 6.58
N PRO A 133 -14.74 -0.89 6.57
CA PRO A 133 -15.31 -1.51 5.40
C PRO A 133 -16.49 -0.70 4.81
N GLY A 134 -16.51 -0.55 3.49
CA GLY A 134 -17.56 0.17 2.78
C GLY A 134 -17.50 1.69 2.85
N GLU A 135 -16.51 2.28 3.52
CA GLU A 135 -16.28 3.72 3.51
C GLU A 135 -15.60 4.19 2.21
N LEU A 136 -15.84 5.47 1.88
CA LEU A 136 -15.08 6.19 0.86
C LEU A 136 -13.95 6.95 1.56
N VAL A 137 -12.69 6.59 1.22
CA VAL A 137 -11.50 7.13 1.85
C VAL A 137 -10.63 7.82 0.81
N VAL A 138 -10.17 9.03 1.11
CA VAL A 138 -9.27 9.77 0.23
C VAL A 138 -7.95 10.09 0.92
N GLY A 139 -6.87 10.12 0.14
CA GLY A 139 -5.55 10.44 0.66
C GLY A 139 -4.74 11.31 -0.31
N THR A 140 -3.77 12.03 0.21
CA THR A 140 -2.80 12.77 -0.62
C THR A 140 -1.74 11.87 -1.25
N ASP A 141 -1.70 10.60 -0.86
CA ASP A 141 -0.86 9.58 -1.47
C ASP A 141 -1.62 8.77 -2.52
N SER A 142 -0.97 8.46 -3.65
CA SER A 142 -1.58 7.70 -4.74
C SER A 142 -1.95 6.27 -4.34
N HIS A 143 -1.19 5.64 -3.40
CA HIS A 143 -1.44 4.27 -2.93
C HIS A 143 -2.55 4.17 -1.87
N THR A 144 -3.39 5.18 -1.75
CA THR A 144 -4.63 5.16 -0.93
C THR A 144 -5.58 4.03 -1.33
N THR A 145 -5.43 3.47 -2.54
CA THR A 145 -6.08 2.21 -2.96
C THR A 145 -5.83 1.04 -2.03
N THR A 146 -4.77 1.06 -1.21
CA THR A 146 -4.44 0.05 -0.17
C THR A 146 -5.63 -0.30 0.72
N TYR A 147 -6.49 0.67 1.01
CA TYR A 147 -7.65 0.46 1.91
C TYR A 147 -8.73 -0.43 1.32
N GLY A 148 -8.67 -0.68 0.02
CA GLY A 148 -9.50 -1.68 -0.63
C GLY A 148 -9.28 -3.10 -0.12
N ALA A 149 -8.15 -3.38 0.53
CA ALA A 149 -7.90 -4.63 1.25
C ALA A 149 -8.92 -4.92 2.36
N LEU A 150 -9.50 -3.87 2.95
CA LEU A 150 -10.55 -3.91 3.97
C LEU A 150 -11.96 -3.75 3.38
N GLY A 151 -12.09 -3.65 2.05
CA GLY A 151 -13.35 -3.35 1.38
C GLY A 151 -13.77 -1.88 1.44
N ALA A 152 -12.84 -0.95 1.72
CA ALA A 152 -13.07 0.48 1.65
C ALA A 152 -12.70 1.03 0.27
N ALA A 153 -13.50 1.95 -0.29
CA ALA A 153 -13.20 2.58 -1.56
C ALA A 153 -12.15 3.69 -1.35
N GLY A 154 -10.86 3.32 -1.39
CA GLY A 154 -9.73 4.21 -1.20
C GLY A 154 -9.18 4.75 -2.51
N CYS A 155 -8.94 6.06 -2.61
CA CYS A 155 -8.23 6.64 -3.77
C CYS A 155 -7.40 7.87 -3.42
N GLY A 156 -6.29 8.03 -4.15
CA GLY A 156 -5.47 9.25 -4.11
C GLY A 156 -6.18 10.43 -4.77
N ILE A 157 -6.00 11.63 -4.19
CA ILE A 157 -6.51 12.90 -4.71
C ILE A 157 -5.46 14.00 -4.61
N GLY A 158 -5.64 15.07 -5.38
CA GLY A 158 -4.76 16.23 -5.35
C GLY A 158 -4.93 17.09 -4.09
N SER A 159 -3.93 17.95 -3.83
CA SER A 159 -3.93 18.82 -2.65
C SER A 159 -5.13 19.79 -2.60
N SER A 160 -5.55 20.31 -3.74
CA SER A 160 -6.72 21.22 -3.82
C SER A 160 -8.03 20.49 -3.52
N GLU A 161 -8.17 19.26 -4.02
CA GLU A 161 -9.32 18.39 -3.73
C GLU A 161 -9.34 17.99 -2.25
N MET A 162 -8.18 17.71 -1.65
CA MET A 162 -8.07 17.41 -0.23
C MET A 162 -8.48 18.63 0.61
N ALA A 163 -8.01 19.83 0.27
CA ALA A 163 -8.42 21.06 0.96
C ALA A 163 -9.94 21.27 0.87
N TYR A 164 -10.53 21.05 -0.31
CA TYR A 164 -11.97 21.12 -0.49
C TYR A 164 -12.72 20.08 0.34
N ALA A 165 -12.24 18.81 0.35
CA ALA A 165 -12.83 17.74 1.15
C ALA A 165 -12.78 18.03 2.65
N LEU A 166 -11.67 18.57 3.15
CA LEU A 166 -11.54 18.99 4.55
C LEU A 166 -12.50 20.11 4.92
N ALA A 167 -12.75 21.07 4.00
CA ALA A 167 -13.66 22.18 4.23
C ALA A 167 -15.13 21.78 4.17
N THR A 168 -15.50 20.82 3.32
CA THR A 168 -16.91 20.52 2.98
C THR A 168 -17.38 19.13 3.41
N GLY A 169 -16.47 18.22 3.71
CA GLY A 169 -16.76 16.80 3.96
C GLY A 169 -17.10 15.99 2.71
N LYS A 170 -17.06 16.58 1.51
CA LYS A 170 -17.57 15.99 0.26
C LYS A 170 -16.62 16.17 -0.91
N LEU A 171 -16.72 15.24 -1.87
CA LEU A 171 -16.11 15.36 -3.21
C LEU A 171 -17.06 14.82 -4.26
N TRP A 172 -16.86 15.23 -5.52
CA TRP A 172 -17.53 14.63 -6.65
C TRP A 172 -16.71 13.45 -7.21
N PHE A 173 -17.42 12.44 -7.70
CA PHE A 173 -16.83 11.28 -8.36
C PHE A 173 -17.61 10.95 -9.62
N LYS A 174 -16.90 10.61 -10.69
CA LYS A 174 -17.50 9.86 -11.78
C LYS A 174 -17.48 8.38 -11.38
N VAL A 175 -18.62 7.71 -11.45
CA VAL A 175 -18.72 6.29 -11.13
C VAL A 175 -17.92 5.48 -12.15
N PRO A 176 -16.91 4.70 -11.74
CA PRO A 176 -16.10 3.91 -12.66
C PRO A 176 -16.81 2.64 -13.10
N GLU A 177 -16.48 2.14 -14.29
CA GLU A 177 -16.68 0.72 -14.62
C GLU A 177 -15.80 -0.14 -13.72
N THR A 178 -16.09 -1.45 -13.63
CA THR A 178 -15.34 -2.38 -12.78
C THR A 178 -14.81 -3.56 -13.62
N VAL A 179 -13.53 -3.87 -13.41
CA VAL A 179 -12.89 -5.11 -13.87
C VAL A 179 -12.92 -6.10 -12.71
N LEU A 180 -13.33 -7.34 -12.97
CA LEU A 180 -13.33 -8.43 -11.98
C LEU A 180 -12.10 -9.31 -12.15
N VAL A 181 -11.33 -9.49 -11.08
CA VAL A 181 -10.26 -10.49 -10.98
C VAL A 181 -10.73 -11.63 -10.08
N VAL A 182 -10.90 -12.82 -10.66
CA VAL A 182 -11.32 -14.03 -9.93
C VAL A 182 -10.08 -14.83 -9.56
N LEU A 183 -9.83 -14.98 -8.26
CA LEU A 183 -8.72 -15.72 -7.71
C LEU A 183 -9.18 -17.09 -7.24
N GLU A 184 -8.51 -18.14 -7.72
CA GLU A 184 -8.79 -19.52 -7.33
C GLU A 184 -7.53 -20.21 -6.77
N GLY A 185 -7.71 -21.18 -5.89
CA GLY A 185 -6.61 -21.91 -5.28
C GLY A 185 -5.85 -21.15 -4.20
N ARG A 186 -4.56 -21.44 -4.07
CA ARG A 186 -3.63 -20.83 -3.11
C ARG A 186 -2.27 -20.59 -3.75
N LEU A 187 -1.56 -19.57 -3.30
CA LEU A 187 -0.19 -19.31 -3.73
C LEU A 187 0.73 -20.49 -3.38
N ALA A 188 1.62 -20.82 -4.32
CA ALA A 188 2.64 -21.85 -4.12
C ALA A 188 3.71 -21.39 -3.12
N PRO A 189 4.48 -22.30 -2.50
CA PRO A 189 5.60 -21.92 -1.65
C PRO A 189 6.57 -20.97 -2.37
N MET A 190 7.07 -19.96 -1.66
CA MET A 190 7.96 -18.90 -2.16
C MET A 190 7.34 -17.96 -3.21
N VAL A 191 6.06 -18.12 -3.53
CA VAL A 191 5.26 -17.16 -4.31
C VAL A 191 4.40 -16.36 -3.36
N THR A 192 4.36 -15.04 -3.52
CA THR A 192 3.69 -14.12 -2.61
C THR A 192 2.65 -13.26 -3.32
N ALA A 193 1.88 -12.50 -2.57
CA ALA A 193 0.95 -11.50 -3.12
C ALA A 193 1.64 -10.46 -4.02
N LYS A 194 2.95 -10.21 -3.82
CA LYS A 194 3.73 -9.34 -4.71
C LYS A 194 3.87 -9.96 -6.10
N ASP A 195 4.14 -11.25 -6.17
CA ASP A 195 4.25 -11.95 -7.44
C ASP A 195 2.89 -11.97 -8.17
N LEU A 196 1.80 -12.21 -7.43
CA LEU A 196 0.45 -12.13 -7.98
C LEU A 196 0.14 -10.74 -8.56
N VAL A 197 0.41 -9.67 -7.83
CA VAL A 197 0.08 -8.32 -8.35
C VAL A 197 0.97 -7.92 -9.51
N LEU A 198 2.24 -8.34 -9.54
CA LEU A 198 3.10 -8.15 -10.71
C LEU A 198 2.57 -8.94 -11.93
N TYR A 199 2.14 -10.19 -11.73
CA TYR A 199 1.47 -10.95 -12.77
C TYR A 199 0.23 -10.23 -13.31
N LEU A 200 -0.63 -9.69 -12.43
CA LEU A 200 -1.81 -8.91 -12.83
C LEU A 200 -1.43 -7.63 -13.60
N MET A 201 -0.30 -6.98 -13.26
CA MET A 201 0.22 -5.84 -14.03
C MET A 201 0.51 -6.21 -15.48
N ARG A 202 1.10 -7.38 -15.71
CA ARG A 202 1.38 -7.90 -17.04
C ARG A 202 0.11 -8.24 -17.81
N GLU A 203 -0.86 -8.88 -17.16
CA GLU A 203 -2.06 -9.41 -17.82
C GLU A 203 -3.12 -8.33 -18.10
N ILE A 204 -3.31 -7.39 -17.16
CA ILE A 204 -4.34 -6.34 -17.24
C ILE A 204 -3.74 -5.06 -17.85
N GLY A 205 -2.53 -4.68 -17.40
CA GLY A 205 -1.89 -3.44 -17.80
C GLY A 205 -2.61 -2.18 -17.34
N SER A 206 -1.98 -1.03 -17.52
CA SER A 206 -2.56 0.27 -17.17
C SER A 206 -3.68 0.72 -18.11
N GLY A 207 -3.71 0.19 -19.33
CA GLY A 207 -4.72 0.57 -20.33
C GLY A 207 -6.12 0.08 -19.98
N GLU A 208 -6.27 -1.18 -19.56
CA GLU A 208 -7.58 -1.76 -19.26
C GLU A 208 -8.16 -1.25 -17.95
N ALA A 209 -7.34 -1.11 -16.90
CA ALA A 209 -7.82 -0.65 -15.59
C ALA A 209 -7.88 0.89 -15.45
N GLN A 210 -7.47 1.65 -16.45
CA GLN A 210 -7.43 3.12 -16.40
C GLN A 210 -8.77 3.71 -15.98
N TYR A 211 -8.80 4.40 -14.82
CA TYR A 211 -9.98 4.99 -14.18
C TYR A 211 -11.11 3.98 -13.88
N ARG A 212 -10.87 2.68 -13.94
CA ARG A 212 -11.82 1.64 -13.53
C ARG A 212 -11.59 1.25 -12.08
N ALA A 213 -12.58 0.59 -11.48
CA ALA A 213 -12.35 -0.16 -10.26
C ALA A 213 -11.84 -1.57 -10.63
N VAL A 214 -10.94 -2.11 -9.84
CA VAL A 214 -10.57 -3.53 -9.87
C VAL A 214 -11.19 -4.19 -8.64
N GLU A 215 -12.06 -5.17 -8.85
CA GLU A 215 -12.69 -5.95 -7.79
C GLU A 215 -12.08 -7.35 -7.76
N HIS A 216 -11.56 -7.76 -6.61
CA HIS A 216 -10.97 -9.08 -6.42
C HIS A 216 -12.00 -10.02 -5.80
N GLY A 217 -12.28 -11.14 -6.47
CA GLY A 217 -13.25 -12.12 -6.04
C GLY A 217 -12.74 -13.56 -6.16
N GLY A 218 -13.63 -14.55 -5.99
CA GLY A 218 -13.30 -15.97 -6.06
C GLY A 218 -12.87 -16.57 -4.72
N ALA A 219 -12.82 -17.90 -4.67
CA ALA A 219 -12.52 -18.64 -3.44
C ALA A 219 -11.08 -18.40 -2.94
N GLY A 220 -10.15 -18.12 -3.84
CA GLY A 220 -8.75 -17.84 -3.53
C GLY A 220 -8.54 -16.59 -2.66
N THR A 221 -9.47 -15.62 -2.67
CA THR A 221 -9.37 -14.42 -1.81
C THR A 221 -9.34 -14.79 -0.33
N GLY A 222 -10.02 -15.85 0.08
CA GLY A 222 -10.03 -16.35 1.46
C GLY A 222 -8.72 -16.98 1.91
N SER A 223 -7.81 -17.28 0.97
CA SER A 223 -6.47 -17.80 1.28
C SER A 223 -5.44 -16.70 1.54
N LEU A 224 -5.77 -15.44 1.21
CA LEU A 224 -4.89 -14.28 1.37
C LEU A 224 -5.09 -13.61 2.73
N SER A 225 -4.00 -13.40 3.45
CA SER A 225 -3.97 -12.59 4.67
C SER A 225 -4.32 -11.12 4.39
N LEU A 226 -4.60 -10.34 5.43
CA LEU A 226 -4.82 -8.90 5.28
C LEU A 226 -3.58 -8.21 4.69
N ALA A 227 -2.38 -8.59 5.12
CA ALA A 227 -1.12 -8.04 4.60
C ALA A 227 -0.97 -8.31 3.09
N GLU A 228 -1.29 -9.50 2.64
CA GLU A 228 -1.28 -9.88 1.23
C GLU A 228 -2.33 -9.12 0.41
N ARG A 229 -3.56 -9.00 0.92
CA ARG A 229 -4.60 -8.16 0.31
C ARG A 229 -4.17 -6.69 0.22
N MET A 230 -3.51 -6.16 1.25
CA MET A 230 -2.96 -4.79 1.24
C MET A 230 -1.89 -4.61 0.17
N THR A 231 -1.02 -5.59 -0.05
CA THR A 231 -0.01 -5.55 -1.13
C THR A 231 -0.67 -5.45 -2.51
N ILE A 232 -1.70 -6.27 -2.76
CA ILE A 232 -2.41 -6.29 -4.05
C ILE A 232 -3.20 -4.98 -4.25
N ALA A 233 -3.99 -4.57 -3.26
CA ALA A 233 -4.79 -3.36 -3.34
C ALA A 233 -3.92 -2.09 -3.47
N ASN A 234 -2.76 -2.05 -2.79
CA ASN A 234 -1.78 -0.98 -2.90
C ASN A 234 -1.37 -0.73 -4.35
N MET A 235 -0.97 -1.77 -5.06
CA MET A 235 -0.50 -1.66 -6.43
C MET A 235 -1.63 -1.51 -7.46
N GLY A 236 -2.89 -1.51 -7.05
CA GLY A 236 -4.01 -1.26 -7.96
C GLY A 236 -3.90 0.07 -8.71
N VAL A 237 -3.39 1.12 -8.06
CA VAL A 237 -3.16 2.42 -8.72
C VAL A 237 -2.12 2.34 -9.83
N GLU A 238 -1.17 1.43 -9.77
CA GLU A 238 -0.15 1.24 -10.82
C GLU A 238 -0.75 0.61 -12.10
N MET A 239 -1.89 -0.07 -11.98
CA MET A 239 -2.75 -0.48 -13.12
C MET A 239 -3.63 0.66 -13.64
N GLY A 240 -3.56 1.87 -13.05
CA GLY A 240 -4.45 2.99 -13.36
C GLY A 240 -5.81 2.92 -12.68
N ALA A 241 -6.04 1.97 -11.79
CA ALA A 241 -7.32 1.79 -11.12
C ALA A 241 -7.67 2.97 -10.18
N LYS A 242 -8.93 3.40 -10.22
CA LYS A 242 -9.49 4.37 -9.26
C LYS A 242 -9.66 3.74 -7.88
N PHE A 243 -10.10 2.48 -7.83
CA PHE A 243 -10.26 1.67 -6.62
C PHE A 243 -9.74 0.25 -6.88
N SER A 244 -9.19 -0.39 -5.86
CA SER A 244 -8.78 -1.80 -5.91
C SER A 244 -9.36 -2.50 -4.68
N LEU A 245 -10.44 -3.27 -4.86
CA LEU A 245 -11.36 -3.66 -3.80
C LEU A 245 -11.36 -5.17 -3.57
N PHE A 246 -11.16 -5.59 -2.34
CA PHE A 246 -11.45 -6.92 -1.85
C PHE A 246 -12.82 -6.96 -1.17
N PRO A 247 -13.49 -8.12 -1.07
CA PRO A 247 -14.65 -8.24 -0.22
C PRO A 247 -14.25 -7.98 1.24
N ALA A 248 -15.09 -7.26 1.97
CA ALA A 248 -14.92 -7.14 3.43
C ALA A 248 -15.07 -8.52 4.09
N ASP A 249 -14.47 -8.72 5.25
CA ASP A 249 -14.58 -9.99 5.98
C ASP A 249 -16.04 -10.36 6.21
N GLY A 250 -16.39 -11.61 5.86
CA GLY A 250 -17.76 -12.11 5.92
C GLY A 250 -18.68 -11.70 4.76
N ALA A 251 -18.23 -10.85 3.83
CA ALA A 251 -18.98 -10.51 2.63
C ALA A 251 -18.82 -11.58 1.54
N PRO A 252 -19.80 -11.70 0.61
CA PRO A 252 -19.68 -12.58 -0.55
C PRO A 252 -18.43 -12.24 -1.37
N THR A 253 -17.65 -13.28 -1.74
CA THR A 253 -16.45 -13.11 -2.56
C THR A 253 -16.73 -12.73 -4.01
N MET A 254 -17.96 -12.83 -4.44
CA MET A 254 -18.44 -12.35 -5.75
C MET A 254 -19.87 -11.81 -5.62
N ARG A 255 -20.20 -10.76 -6.39
CA ARG A 255 -21.51 -10.11 -6.37
C ARG A 255 -22.40 -10.66 -7.45
N SER A 256 -23.50 -11.32 -7.05
CA SER A 256 -24.47 -11.88 -7.98
C SER A 256 -25.17 -10.79 -8.81
N GLY A 257 -25.21 -10.98 -10.13
CA GLY A 257 -25.89 -10.07 -11.06
C GLY A 257 -25.13 -8.78 -11.37
N ALA A 258 -23.96 -8.53 -10.78
CA ALA A 258 -23.14 -7.36 -11.11
C ALA A 258 -22.59 -7.44 -12.53
N ARG A 259 -22.49 -6.30 -13.20
CA ARG A 259 -21.94 -6.18 -14.56
C ARG A 259 -20.52 -5.68 -14.49
N TYR A 260 -19.60 -6.42 -15.09
CA TYR A 260 -18.19 -6.09 -15.15
C TYR A 260 -17.79 -5.77 -16.58
N ALA A 261 -16.90 -4.77 -16.75
CA ALA A 261 -16.35 -4.37 -18.05
C ALA A 261 -15.41 -5.44 -18.62
N ALA A 262 -14.69 -6.14 -17.75
CA ALA A 262 -13.84 -7.27 -18.09
C ALA A 262 -13.75 -8.25 -16.92
N ARG A 263 -13.29 -9.48 -17.20
CA ARG A 263 -13.10 -10.52 -16.19
C ARG A 263 -11.82 -11.29 -16.47
N HIS A 264 -10.95 -11.37 -15.48
CA HIS A 264 -9.72 -12.18 -15.48
C HIS A 264 -9.83 -13.27 -14.43
N ALA A 265 -9.38 -14.48 -14.75
CA ALA A 265 -9.31 -15.60 -13.82
C ALA A 265 -7.86 -16.00 -13.61
N VAL A 266 -7.46 -16.18 -12.36
CA VAL A 266 -6.09 -16.54 -11.99
C VAL A 266 -6.12 -17.75 -11.08
N GLU A 267 -5.43 -18.82 -11.50
CA GLU A 267 -5.15 -19.98 -10.65
C GLU A 267 -3.85 -19.71 -9.87
N LEU A 268 -3.98 -19.40 -8.59
CA LEU A 268 -2.88 -18.95 -7.73
C LEU A 268 -1.73 -19.98 -7.64
N GLY A 269 -2.06 -21.26 -7.69
CA GLY A 269 -1.07 -22.36 -7.57
C GLY A 269 -0.15 -22.50 -8.77
N THR A 270 -0.46 -21.86 -9.90
CA THR A 270 0.36 -21.92 -11.13
C THR A 270 1.37 -20.80 -11.28
N LEU A 271 1.28 -19.79 -10.40
CA LEU A 271 2.16 -18.62 -10.48
C LEU A 271 3.61 -18.97 -10.11
N SER A 272 4.53 -18.37 -10.84
CA SER A 272 5.97 -18.34 -10.51
C SER A 272 6.35 -16.99 -9.89
N PRO A 273 7.51 -16.87 -9.20
CA PRO A 273 8.04 -15.58 -8.79
C PRO A 273 8.24 -14.64 -9.98
N GLN A 274 7.81 -13.39 -9.84
CA GLN A 274 7.76 -12.38 -10.88
C GLN A 274 8.75 -11.24 -10.61
N VAL A 275 9.26 -10.64 -11.68
CA VAL A 275 10.11 -9.44 -11.61
C VAL A 275 9.63 -8.40 -12.61
N ALA A 276 9.32 -7.18 -12.14
CA ALA A 276 9.12 -6.05 -13.04
C ALA A 276 10.47 -5.45 -13.41
N VAL A 277 10.79 -5.45 -14.69
CA VAL A 277 12.04 -4.88 -15.21
C VAL A 277 11.91 -3.38 -15.51
N PRO A 278 13.00 -2.60 -15.50
CA PRO A 278 12.97 -1.17 -15.78
C PRO A 278 12.40 -0.86 -17.18
N HIS A 279 11.74 0.25 -17.37
CA HIS A 279 11.43 1.37 -16.47
C HIS A 279 9.91 1.54 -16.34
N HIS A 280 9.16 0.44 -16.39
CA HIS A 280 7.70 0.40 -16.23
C HIS A 280 7.30 -0.81 -15.41
N VAL A 281 6.33 -0.62 -14.50
CA VAL A 281 5.82 -1.70 -13.63
C VAL A 281 5.14 -2.82 -14.39
N GLU A 282 4.67 -2.55 -15.62
CA GLU A 282 4.01 -3.52 -16.51
C GLU A 282 5.01 -4.44 -17.23
N ASN A 283 6.30 -4.07 -17.28
CA ASN A 283 7.33 -4.88 -17.89
C ASN A 283 7.68 -6.07 -16.99
N VAL A 284 6.73 -6.97 -16.78
CA VAL A 284 6.88 -8.11 -15.86
C VAL A 284 7.30 -9.36 -16.63
N VAL A 285 8.29 -10.04 -16.08
CA VAL A 285 8.82 -11.32 -16.58
C VAL A 285 8.88 -12.32 -15.43
N ASP A 286 8.98 -13.60 -15.75
CA ASP A 286 9.27 -14.61 -14.75
C ASP A 286 10.71 -14.43 -14.24
N VAL A 287 10.95 -14.69 -12.94
CA VAL A 287 12.26 -14.46 -12.31
C VAL A 287 13.40 -15.18 -13.05
N GLY A 288 13.13 -16.35 -13.64
CA GLY A 288 14.11 -17.12 -14.41
C GLY A 288 14.66 -16.40 -15.65
N ASP A 289 13.86 -15.50 -16.25
CA ASP A 289 14.27 -14.78 -17.47
C ASP A 289 15.33 -13.70 -17.18
N VAL A 290 15.47 -13.28 -15.93
CA VAL A 290 16.43 -12.26 -15.48
C VAL A 290 17.37 -12.75 -14.38
N ALA A 291 17.34 -14.03 -14.07
CA ALA A 291 18.24 -14.64 -13.10
C ALA A 291 19.71 -14.45 -13.48
N GLY A 292 20.56 -14.19 -12.48
CA GLY A 292 22.00 -13.92 -12.70
C GLY A 292 22.35 -12.47 -13.02
N LEU A 293 21.36 -11.57 -13.20
CA LEU A 293 21.63 -10.14 -13.40
C LEU A 293 22.15 -9.52 -12.08
N ARG A 294 23.39 -9.00 -12.11
CA ARG A 294 24.06 -8.43 -10.92
C ARG A 294 23.33 -7.22 -10.36
N LEU A 295 23.31 -7.13 -9.04
CA LEU A 295 22.69 -6.04 -8.28
C LEU A 295 23.74 -5.32 -7.43
N ASP A 296 23.52 -4.02 -7.22
CA ASP A 296 24.29 -3.16 -6.32
C ASP A 296 23.54 -2.91 -5.00
N GLN A 297 22.20 -2.94 -5.07
CA GLN A 297 21.34 -2.72 -3.92
C GLN A 297 20.12 -3.63 -3.93
N VAL A 298 19.68 -4.02 -2.73
CA VAL A 298 18.38 -4.66 -2.49
C VAL A 298 17.62 -3.84 -1.46
N PHE A 299 16.32 -3.66 -1.67
CA PHE A 299 15.45 -2.95 -0.74
C PHE A 299 14.23 -3.81 -0.38
N VAL A 300 14.00 -4.03 0.92
CA VAL A 300 12.78 -4.65 1.47
C VAL A 300 12.08 -3.64 2.37
N GLY A 301 10.84 -3.28 2.00
CA GLY A 301 10.10 -2.24 2.72
C GLY A 301 8.99 -1.63 1.89
N SER A 302 8.64 -0.38 2.20
CA SER A 302 7.56 0.39 1.56
C SER A 302 6.16 -0.01 2.04
N CYS A 303 5.16 0.78 1.65
CA CYS A 303 3.75 0.48 1.91
C CYS A 303 3.26 -0.81 1.23
N THR A 304 4.01 -1.31 0.25
CA THR A 304 3.73 -2.60 -0.40
C THR A 304 4.17 -3.78 0.46
N ASN A 305 5.45 -3.84 0.86
CA ASN A 305 6.06 -5.03 1.47
C ASN A 305 7.07 -4.68 2.58
N GLY A 306 6.61 -3.96 3.60
CA GLY A 306 7.37 -3.71 4.83
C GLY A 306 6.69 -4.28 6.08
N ARG A 307 5.70 -5.17 5.93
CA ARG A 307 4.92 -5.77 7.03
C ARG A 307 5.67 -6.93 7.65
N LEU A 308 5.16 -7.42 8.78
CA LEU A 308 5.83 -8.46 9.56
C LEU A 308 6.04 -9.74 8.75
N GLU A 309 5.06 -10.14 7.95
CA GLU A 309 5.13 -11.31 7.07
C GLU A 309 6.23 -11.18 6.02
N ASP A 310 6.40 -9.98 5.46
CA ASP A 310 7.45 -9.67 4.49
C ASP A 310 8.85 -9.79 5.11
N LEU A 311 9.00 -9.25 6.32
CA LEU A 311 10.24 -9.32 7.08
C LEU A 311 10.57 -10.76 7.52
N ARG A 312 9.55 -11.53 7.92
CA ARG A 312 9.70 -12.98 8.22
C ARG A 312 10.18 -13.76 7.00
N ALA A 313 9.57 -13.50 5.83
CA ALA A 313 9.96 -14.16 4.58
C ALA A 313 11.42 -13.88 4.21
N ALA A 314 11.85 -12.61 4.33
CA ALA A 314 13.24 -12.23 4.08
C ALA A 314 14.20 -12.83 5.11
N ALA A 315 13.88 -12.74 6.40
CA ALA A 315 14.71 -13.27 7.48
C ALA A 315 14.85 -14.81 7.42
N ALA A 316 13.80 -15.54 7.04
CA ALA A 316 13.85 -16.99 6.90
C ALA A 316 14.89 -17.45 5.86
N ILE A 317 15.06 -16.66 4.79
CA ILE A 317 16.06 -16.92 3.75
C ILE A 317 17.46 -16.50 4.22
N LEU A 318 17.59 -15.41 4.96
CA LEU A 318 18.88 -14.78 5.34
C LEU A 318 19.47 -15.33 6.63
N ARG A 319 18.68 -15.98 7.49
CA ARG A 319 19.11 -16.49 8.81
C ARG A 319 20.35 -17.37 8.72
N GLY A 320 21.37 -16.98 9.49
CA GLY A 320 22.67 -17.70 9.54
C GLY A 320 23.53 -17.54 8.28
N ARG A 321 23.19 -16.63 7.38
CA ARG A 321 23.89 -16.37 6.12
C ARG A 321 24.31 -14.89 6.04
N ARG A 322 25.10 -14.55 5.03
CA ARG A 322 25.49 -13.18 4.75
C ARG A 322 25.13 -12.80 3.31
N ILE A 323 24.71 -11.56 3.15
CA ILE A 323 24.51 -10.98 1.81
C ILE A 323 25.82 -10.94 1.03
N ALA A 324 25.72 -10.93 -0.28
CA ALA A 324 26.88 -10.91 -1.17
C ALA A 324 27.78 -9.69 -0.91
N SER A 325 29.08 -9.91 -1.01
CA SER A 325 30.07 -8.85 -0.85
C SER A 325 29.88 -7.76 -1.92
N GLY A 326 29.89 -6.48 -1.50
CA GLY A 326 29.70 -5.33 -2.38
C GLY A 326 28.23 -4.96 -2.64
N LEU A 327 27.27 -5.74 -2.16
CA LEU A 327 25.85 -5.42 -2.25
C LEU A 327 25.40 -4.68 -0.98
N ARG A 328 24.54 -3.69 -1.14
CA ARG A 328 23.83 -3.01 -0.03
C ARG A 328 22.43 -3.58 0.09
N MET A 329 22.00 -3.95 1.29
CA MET A 329 20.62 -4.31 1.57
C MET A 329 20.02 -3.36 2.58
N ILE A 330 18.91 -2.71 2.25
CA ILE A 330 18.17 -1.81 3.12
C ILE A 330 16.84 -2.46 3.47
N VAL A 331 16.47 -2.42 4.75
CA VAL A 331 15.20 -2.96 5.26
C VAL A 331 14.50 -1.88 6.07
N THR A 332 13.26 -1.54 5.69
CA THR A 332 12.46 -0.53 6.37
C THR A 332 11.11 -1.13 6.78
N PRO A 333 10.89 -1.39 8.09
CA PRO A 333 9.61 -1.87 8.60
C PRO A 333 8.47 -0.87 8.38
N ALA A 334 7.25 -1.37 8.16
CA ALA A 334 6.11 -0.52 7.80
C ALA A 334 5.61 0.36 8.95
N SER A 335 5.80 -0.06 10.21
CA SER A 335 5.37 0.70 11.39
C SER A 335 6.21 0.37 12.63
N SER A 336 6.07 1.20 13.66
CA SER A 336 6.68 0.92 14.98
C SER A 336 6.16 -0.37 15.60
N THR A 337 4.90 -0.71 15.37
CA THR A 337 4.31 -1.99 15.80
C THR A 337 5.00 -3.17 15.11
N VAL A 338 5.15 -3.09 13.78
CA VAL A 338 5.88 -4.11 13.01
C VAL A 338 7.34 -4.19 13.43
N TYR A 339 8.00 -3.05 13.66
CA TYR A 339 9.39 -3.00 14.14
C TYR A 339 9.56 -3.72 15.48
N GLN A 340 8.67 -3.45 16.44
CA GLN A 340 8.70 -4.07 17.76
C GLN A 340 8.47 -5.59 17.67
N GLN A 341 7.44 -6.02 16.96
CA GLN A 341 7.18 -7.45 16.75
C GLN A 341 8.35 -8.16 16.06
N ALA A 342 8.95 -7.55 15.04
CA ALA A 342 10.11 -8.10 14.37
C ALA A 342 11.36 -8.16 15.28
N ALA A 343 11.50 -7.22 16.22
CA ALA A 343 12.55 -7.26 17.24
C ALA A 343 12.32 -8.39 18.25
N GLU A 344 11.10 -8.56 18.75
CA GLU A 344 10.71 -9.61 19.68
C GLU A 344 10.90 -11.02 19.09
N GLU A 345 10.64 -11.18 17.79
CA GLU A 345 10.85 -12.43 17.06
C GLU A 345 12.31 -12.68 16.64
N GLY A 346 13.23 -11.75 16.93
CA GLY A 346 14.63 -11.83 16.54
C GLY A 346 14.90 -11.57 15.05
N ILE A 347 13.87 -11.19 14.28
CA ILE A 347 13.97 -10.95 12.83
C ILE A 347 14.96 -9.83 12.51
N LEU A 348 14.91 -8.72 13.27
CA LEU A 348 15.82 -7.59 13.05
C LEU A 348 17.29 -7.99 13.33
N ALA A 349 17.52 -8.85 14.32
CA ALA A 349 18.85 -9.39 14.61
C ALA A 349 19.36 -10.29 13.47
N ASP A 350 18.51 -11.17 12.95
CA ASP A 350 18.86 -12.05 11.81
C ASP A 350 19.22 -11.23 10.56
N LEU A 351 18.39 -10.22 10.21
CA LEU A 351 18.62 -9.34 9.08
C LEU A 351 19.92 -8.53 9.22
N SER A 352 20.16 -7.95 10.42
CA SER A 352 21.39 -7.21 10.72
C SER A 352 22.62 -8.12 10.71
N ALA A 353 22.54 -9.33 11.27
CA ALA A 353 23.61 -10.31 11.23
C ALA A 353 23.96 -10.76 9.80
N ALA A 354 22.96 -10.81 8.92
CA ALA A 354 23.16 -11.06 7.49
C ALA A 354 23.89 -9.91 6.77
N GLY A 355 23.96 -8.71 7.36
CA GLY A 355 24.60 -7.53 6.81
C GLY A 355 23.62 -6.50 6.23
N ALA A 356 22.31 -6.63 6.47
CA ALA A 356 21.33 -5.64 6.07
C ALA A 356 21.39 -4.40 6.99
N ILE A 357 21.13 -3.23 6.40
CA ILE A 357 20.90 -1.96 7.10
C ILE A 357 19.42 -1.94 7.47
N VAL A 358 19.11 -2.11 8.77
CA VAL A 358 17.73 -2.05 9.26
C VAL A 358 17.45 -0.63 9.75
N GLU A 359 16.45 0.01 9.16
CA GLU A 359 16.09 1.39 9.45
C GLU A 359 14.86 1.50 10.34
N GLY A 360 14.60 2.71 10.83
CA GLY A 360 13.34 3.02 11.50
C GLY A 360 12.14 2.97 10.55
N PRO A 361 10.90 2.87 11.08
CA PRO A 361 9.69 2.81 10.26
C PRO A 361 9.48 4.06 9.40
N GLY A 362 9.17 3.85 8.11
CA GLY A 362 8.91 4.91 7.14
C GLY A 362 8.97 4.42 5.70
N CYS A 363 8.89 5.32 4.73
CA CYS A 363 8.96 4.98 3.31
C CYS A 363 10.36 4.56 2.84
N GLY A 364 11.43 4.91 3.57
CA GLY A 364 12.80 4.58 3.19
C GLY A 364 13.19 5.11 1.81
N PRO A 365 13.94 4.34 1.02
CA PRO A 365 14.38 4.77 -0.31
C PRO A 365 13.29 4.76 -1.38
N CYS A 366 12.09 4.27 -1.10
CA CYS A 366 11.00 4.00 -2.05
C CYS A 366 10.68 5.16 -3.02
N PHE A 367 10.64 6.41 -2.53
CA PHE A 367 10.24 7.56 -3.36
C PHE A 367 11.40 8.44 -3.85
N GLY A 368 12.64 8.08 -3.52
CA GLY A 368 13.84 8.74 -4.03
C GLY A 368 14.14 10.12 -3.44
N GLY A 369 13.54 10.50 -2.34
CA GLY A 369 13.69 11.82 -1.72
C GLY A 369 14.32 11.82 -0.32
N HIS A 370 14.75 10.67 0.19
CA HIS A 370 15.23 10.55 1.57
C HIS A 370 16.62 9.93 1.64
N LEU A 371 16.74 8.62 1.60
CA LEU A 371 17.99 7.87 1.81
C LEU A 371 18.11 6.72 0.80
N GLY A 372 19.29 6.04 0.76
CA GLY A 372 19.49 4.84 -0.06
C GLY A 372 19.40 5.08 -1.56
N LEU A 373 19.75 6.28 -2.03
CA LEU A 373 19.67 6.65 -3.44
C LEU A 373 20.74 5.93 -4.28
N LEU A 374 20.38 5.65 -5.52
CA LEU A 374 21.21 4.97 -6.49
C LEU A 374 22.02 5.98 -7.33
N ALA A 375 23.27 5.65 -7.58
CA ALA A 375 24.10 6.34 -8.57
C ALA A 375 23.79 5.89 -10.00
N ALA A 376 24.32 6.60 -10.99
CA ALA A 376 24.22 6.23 -12.40
C ALA A 376 24.82 4.83 -12.64
N GLY A 377 24.09 3.98 -13.35
CA GLY A 377 24.49 2.61 -13.69
C GLY A 377 24.29 1.58 -12.58
N GLU A 378 23.88 1.97 -11.36
CA GLU A 378 23.55 1.03 -10.29
C GLU A 378 22.20 0.35 -10.53
N ARG A 379 22.10 -0.92 -10.07
CA ARG A 379 20.90 -1.76 -10.15
C ARG A 379 20.37 -2.09 -8.76
N CYS A 380 19.06 -1.85 -8.58
CA CYS A 380 18.37 -2.19 -7.35
C CYS A 380 17.21 -3.15 -7.62
N LEU A 381 17.07 -4.21 -6.83
CA LEU A 381 15.84 -4.98 -6.72
C LEU A 381 15.13 -4.56 -5.43
N GLY A 382 13.91 -4.00 -5.59
CA GLY A 382 13.10 -3.52 -4.45
C GLY A 382 11.74 -4.17 -4.36
N THR A 383 11.16 -4.14 -3.15
CA THR A 383 9.80 -4.63 -2.91
C THR A 383 8.75 -3.52 -2.98
N HIS A 384 9.16 -2.30 -3.27
CA HIS A 384 8.28 -1.14 -3.42
C HIS A 384 7.47 -1.22 -4.73
N ASN A 385 6.80 -0.13 -5.12
CA ASN A 385 5.71 -0.17 -6.08
C ASN A 385 6.00 0.49 -7.44
N ARG A 386 7.11 1.20 -7.62
CA ARG A 386 7.42 1.94 -8.87
C ARG A 386 8.88 1.82 -9.27
N ASN A 387 9.14 1.70 -10.57
CA ASN A 387 10.48 1.54 -11.12
C ASN A 387 10.78 2.46 -12.34
N PHE A 388 10.06 3.58 -12.46
CA PHE A 388 10.33 4.54 -13.53
C PHE A 388 11.71 5.22 -13.38
N ARG A 389 12.21 5.81 -14.46
CA ARG A 389 13.49 6.53 -14.45
C ARG A 389 13.58 7.57 -13.35
N GLY A 390 14.67 7.55 -12.58
CA GLY A 390 14.91 8.49 -11.48
C GLY A 390 14.13 8.20 -10.22
N ARG A 391 13.35 7.10 -10.13
CA ARG A 391 12.52 6.78 -8.96
C ARG A 391 13.31 6.69 -7.66
N MET A 392 14.52 6.15 -7.70
CA MET A 392 15.35 5.93 -6.51
C MET A 392 16.71 6.65 -6.63
N GLY A 393 16.79 7.79 -7.28
CA GLY A 393 18.03 8.56 -7.42
C GLY A 393 18.34 8.90 -8.87
N SER A 394 19.49 8.43 -9.39
CA SER A 394 19.89 8.73 -10.77
C SER A 394 18.88 8.24 -11.80
N PRO A 395 18.56 9.02 -12.84
CA PRO A 395 17.74 8.57 -13.96
C PRO A 395 18.42 7.46 -14.79
N ASP A 396 19.73 7.28 -14.64
CA ASP A 396 20.50 6.24 -15.31
C ASP A 396 20.68 4.98 -14.45
N ALA A 397 20.03 4.92 -13.29
CA ALA A 397 19.92 3.72 -12.48
C ALA A 397 18.76 2.83 -12.95
N GLU A 398 18.91 1.53 -12.75
CA GLU A 398 17.91 0.53 -13.11
C GLU A 398 17.23 -0.02 -11.82
N VAL A 399 15.91 0.10 -11.75
CA VAL A 399 15.13 -0.40 -10.61
C VAL A 399 14.25 -1.55 -11.06
N TYR A 400 14.44 -2.70 -10.43
CA TYR A 400 13.65 -3.92 -10.58
C TYR A 400 12.70 -4.07 -9.40
N LEU A 401 11.53 -4.64 -9.60
CA LEU A 401 10.58 -4.91 -8.51
C LEU A 401 10.35 -6.42 -8.39
N GLY A 402 10.37 -6.91 -7.15
CA GLY A 402 10.11 -8.33 -6.86
C GLY A 402 9.56 -8.52 -5.46
N SER A 403 9.32 -9.77 -5.09
CA SER A 403 8.82 -10.14 -3.77
C SER A 403 9.91 -10.08 -2.70
N PRO A 404 9.55 -10.01 -1.40
CA PRO A 404 10.52 -10.09 -0.30
C PRO A 404 11.38 -11.37 -0.34
N ALA A 405 10.80 -12.49 -0.76
CA ALA A 405 11.52 -13.74 -0.93
C ALA A 405 12.55 -13.64 -2.07
N THR A 406 12.15 -13.12 -3.24
CA THR A 406 13.06 -12.87 -4.38
C THR A 406 14.15 -11.88 -4.00
N ALA A 407 13.81 -10.81 -3.26
CA ALA A 407 14.77 -9.81 -2.79
C ALA A 407 15.83 -10.42 -1.85
N ALA A 408 15.41 -11.24 -0.88
CA ALA A 408 16.32 -11.90 0.05
C ALA A 408 17.22 -12.95 -0.64
N ALA A 409 16.67 -13.76 -1.54
CA ALA A 409 17.44 -14.71 -2.35
C ALA A 409 18.48 -13.99 -3.21
N SER A 410 18.10 -12.91 -3.85
CA SER A 410 18.97 -12.06 -4.66
C SER A 410 20.06 -11.38 -3.83
N ALA A 411 19.76 -10.99 -2.59
CA ALA A 411 20.77 -10.42 -1.69
C ALA A 411 21.87 -11.41 -1.34
N LEU A 412 21.54 -12.70 -1.20
CA LEU A 412 22.54 -13.75 -0.99
C LEU A 412 23.39 -13.97 -2.23
N ALA A 413 22.77 -13.99 -3.40
CA ALA A 413 23.44 -14.25 -4.67
C ALA A 413 24.27 -13.06 -5.20
N GLY A 414 23.96 -11.83 -4.81
CA GLY A 414 24.49 -10.60 -5.42
C GLY A 414 23.94 -10.33 -6.83
N ALA A 415 22.91 -11.07 -7.21
CA ALA A 415 22.26 -11.02 -8.50
C ALA A 415 20.78 -11.44 -8.34
N ILE A 416 19.92 -11.14 -9.32
CA ILE A 416 18.52 -11.63 -9.30
C ILE A 416 18.55 -13.17 -9.23
N ALA A 417 17.81 -13.73 -8.28
CA ALA A 417 17.76 -15.17 -8.02
C ALA A 417 16.34 -15.65 -7.74
N ASP A 418 16.02 -16.86 -8.20
CA ASP A 418 14.75 -17.52 -7.89
C ASP A 418 14.75 -17.97 -6.43
N PRO A 419 13.82 -17.51 -5.58
CA PRO A 419 13.76 -17.89 -4.17
C PRO A 419 13.48 -19.40 -3.97
N ARG A 420 12.92 -20.09 -4.95
CA ARG A 420 12.62 -21.52 -4.89
C ARG A 420 13.88 -22.38 -4.96
N GLU A 421 14.97 -21.83 -5.49
CA GLU A 421 16.28 -22.50 -5.59
C GLU A 421 17.11 -22.34 -4.31
N VAL A 422 16.70 -21.44 -3.41
CA VAL A 422 17.42 -21.18 -2.16
C VAL A 422 16.89 -22.11 -1.06
N SER A 423 17.73 -23.00 -0.53
CA SER A 423 17.35 -23.81 0.63
C SER A 423 17.08 -22.91 1.84
N VAL A 424 15.89 -23.01 2.43
CA VAL A 424 15.58 -22.31 3.69
C VAL A 424 16.40 -22.95 4.81
N GLY A 425 17.13 -22.16 5.61
CA GLY A 425 17.95 -22.65 6.69
C GLY A 425 17.14 -23.50 7.70
N ALA A 426 17.73 -24.58 8.18
CA ALA A 426 17.09 -25.60 9.04
C ALA A 426 16.71 -25.07 10.45
N GLY A 427 15.97 -23.97 10.55
CA GLY A 427 15.46 -23.36 11.79
C GLY A 427 13.97 -23.01 11.76
N ALA A 428 13.28 -23.17 10.62
CA ALA A 428 11.90 -22.69 10.44
C ALA A 428 10.81 -23.75 10.71
N SER A 429 11.13 -24.94 11.23
CA SER A 429 10.14 -26.01 11.48
C SER A 429 9.61 -26.03 12.91
N GLY A 430 9.31 -24.87 13.50
CA GLY A 430 8.90 -24.84 14.90
C GLY A 430 7.93 -23.73 15.29
N ALA A 431 6.90 -23.43 14.46
CA ALA A 431 5.75 -22.63 14.92
C ALA A 431 4.56 -22.76 13.98
N ALA A 432 4.03 -23.99 13.86
CA ALA A 432 2.66 -24.21 13.42
C ALA A 432 1.97 -24.98 14.55
N ARG A 433 1.44 -24.27 15.52
CA ARG A 433 0.35 -24.71 16.41
C ARG A 433 -0.53 -23.52 16.75
#